data_99eac70d51bbb1328bfcb962c5be274d
#
_entry.id   99eac70d51bbb1328bfcb962c5be274d
#
_cell.length_a   1.000
_cell.length_b   1.000
_cell.length_c   1.000
_cell.angle_alpha   90.00
_cell.angle_beta   90.00
_cell.angle_gamma   90.00
#
_symmetry.space_group_name_H-M   'P 1'
#
loop_
_entity.id
_entity.type
_entity.pdbx_description
1 polymer ?
#
loop_
_entity_poly.entity_id
_entity_poly.type
_entity_poly.pdbx_seq_one_letter_code
_entity_poly.pdbx_strand_id
1 'polypeptide(L)' 'MISIVIPVYNVEKYLVDCLDSIINQNFSDWEVIMVNDGSTDHSDEIGKEYCEKDKRFRIYEQSNRGVSAA' A
#
# COMPACT_ATOMS: atom_id res chain seq x y z
N MET A 1 9.87 15.93 -0.01
CA MET A 1 9.05 14.76 -0.39
C MET A 1 8.40 14.14 0.83
N ILE A 2 7.16 13.72 0.68
CA ILE A 2 6.41 13.08 1.76
C ILE A 2 6.33 11.58 1.49
N SER A 3 6.75 10.79 2.46
CA SER A 3 6.65 9.33 2.37
C SER A 3 5.51 8.85 3.26
N ILE A 4 4.57 8.14 2.67
CA ILE A 4 3.42 7.63 3.38
C ILE A 4 3.54 6.12 3.46
N VAL A 5 3.57 5.58 4.67
CA VAL A 5 3.68 4.14 4.88
C VAL A 5 2.31 3.61 5.29
N ILE A 6 1.80 2.64 4.54
CA ILE A 6 0.49 2.07 4.78
C ILE A 6 0.64 0.58 5.08
N PRO A 7 0.30 0.16 6.28
CA PRO A 7 0.26 -1.28 6.56
C PRO A 7 -0.95 -1.89 5.88
N VAL A 8 -0.74 -2.96 5.13
CA VAL A 8 -1.79 -3.62 4.37
C VAL A 8 -2.02 -5.00 4.96
N TYR A 9 -3.14 -5.17 5.62
CA TYR A 9 -3.54 -6.46 6.17
C TYR A 9 -5.05 -6.55 6.20
N ASN A 10 -5.62 -7.23 5.21
CA ASN A 10 -7.07 -7.44 5.10
C ASN A 10 -7.84 -6.12 5.14
N VAL A 11 -7.40 -5.15 4.33
CA VAL A 11 -8.00 -3.82 4.30
C VAL A 11 -8.59 -3.48 2.94
N GLU A 12 -8.98 -4.50 2.16
CA GLU A 12 -9.44 -4.24 0.80
C GLU A 12 -10.61 -3.24 0.74
N LYS A 13 -11.46 -3.22 1.75
CA LYS A 13 -12.59 -2.30 1.77
C LYS A 13 -12.17 -0.84 1.88
N TYR A 14 -11.03 -0.60 2.49
CA TYR A 14 -10.55 0.77 2.75
C TYR A 14 -9.44 1.20 1.83
N LEU A 15 -8.75 0.23 1.24
CA LEU A 15 -7.51 0.52 0.53
C LEU A 15 -7.76 1.39 -0.69
N VAL A 16 -8.78 1.09 -1.47
CA VAL A 16 -9.10 1.87 -2.66
C VAL A 16 -9.38 3.32 -2.29
N ASP A 17 -10.22 3.53 -1.28
CA ASP A 17 -10.55 4.89 -0.86
C ASP A 17 -9.32 5.62 -0.36
N CYS A 18 -8.47 4.93 0.39
CA CYS A 18 -7.26 5.51 0.92
C CYS A 18 -6.31 5.95 -0.19
N LEU A 19 -6.07 5.06 -1.15
CA LEU A 19 -5.14 5.33 -2.23
C LEU A 19 -5.69 6.41 -3.17
N ASP A 20 -6.99 6.39 -3.44
CA ASP A 20 -7.61 7.42 -4.27
C ASP A 20 -7.52 8.79 -3.61
N SER A 21 -7.68 8.85 -2.30
CA SER A 21 -7.53 10.11 -1.58
C SER A 21 -6.13 10.68 -1.75
N ILE A 22 -5.12 9.82 -1.72
CA ILE A 22 -3.75 10.27 -1.88
C ILE A 22 -3.52 10.81 -3.29
N ILE A 23 -4.05 10.13 -4.29
CA ILE A 23 -3.91 10.57 -5.67
C ILE A 23 -4.56 11.93 -5.89
N ASN A 24 -5.65 12.21 -5.19
CA ASN A 24 -6.40 13.44 -5.35
C ASN A 24 -5.83 14.61 -4.56
N GLN A 25 -4.67 14.47 -3.93
CA GLN A 25 -4.03 15.56 -3.21
C GLN A 25 -3.58 16.64 -4.19
N ASN A 26 -3.52 17.87 -3.69
CA ASN A 26 -3.11 19.01 -4.51
C ASN A 26 -1.63 19.05 -4.81
N PHE A 27 -0.81 18.42 -4.00
CA PHE A 27 0.63 18.39 -4.25
C PHE A 27 1.02 17.02 -4.79
N SER A 28 2.13 16.97 -5.52
CA SER A 28 2.54 15.77 -6.21
C SER A 28 3.85 15.17 -5.69
N ASP A 29 4.48 15.80 -4.71
CA ASP A 29 5.78 15.36 -4.23
C ASP A 29 5.61 14.38 -3.07
N TRP A 30 5.10 13.19 -3.40
CA TRP A 30 4.85 12.16 -2.38
C TRP A 30 5.17 10.78 -2.95
N GLU A 31 5.38 9.84 -2.05
CA GLU A 31 5.46 8.43 -2.39
C GLU A 31 4.67 7.63 -1.36
N VAL A 32 4.15 6.51 -1.79
CA VAL A 32 3.39 5.61 -0.91
C VAL A 32 4.08 4.26 -0.87
N ILE A 33 4.35 3.79 0.32
CA ILE A 33 4.97 2.49 0.54
C ILE A 33 3.96 1.63 1.28
N MET A 34 3.46 0.61 0.60
CA MET A 34 2.52 -0.33 1.19
C MET A 34 3.29 -1.55 1.67
N VAL A 35 3.03 -1.97 2.90
CA VAL A 35 3.64 -3.16 3.45
C VAL A 35 2.54 -4.18 3.67
N ASN A 36 2.52 -5.22 2.83
CA ASN A 36 1.54 -6.28 2.91
C ASN A 36 2.01 -7.35 3.87
N ASP A 37 1.31 -7.48 4.99
CA ASP A 37 1.69 -8.38 6.06
C ASP A 37 0.81 -9.64 6.04
N GLY A 38 0.85 -10.35 4.92
CA GLY A 38 0.15 -11.62 4.81
C GLY A 38 -1.35 -11.52 4.64
N SER A 39 -1.82 -10.53 3.86
CA SER A 39 -3.25 -10.38 3.60
C SER A 39 -3.83 -11.62 2.94
N THR A 40 -5.02 -12.00 3.35
CA THR A 40 -5.74 -13.12 2.76
C THR A 40 -6.89 -12.66 1.85
N ASP A 41 -7.14 -11.36 1.80
CA ASP A 41 -8.15 -10.79 0.92
C ASP A 41 -7.49 -10.25 -0.35
N HIS A 42 -8.15 -9.36 -1.07
CA HIS A 42 -7.65 -8.81 -2.32
C HIS A 42 -6.78 -7.56 -2.15
N SER A 43 -6.38 -7.24 -0.92
CA SER A 43 -5.58 -6.05 -0.65
C SER A 43 -4.29 -6.03 -1.48
N ASP A 44 -3.62 -7.18 -1.59
CA ASP A 44 -2.39 -7.27 -2.33
C ASP A 44 -2.60 -6.95 -3.81
N GLU A 45 -3.66 -7.47 -4.40
CA GLU A 45 -3.97 -7.21 -5.80
C GLU A 45 -4.28 -5.75 -6.04
N ILE A 46 -5.03 -5.14 -5.14
CA ILE A 46 -5.37 -3.73 -5.24
C ILE A 46 -4.11 -2.87 -5.18
N GLY A 47 -3.23 -3.17 -4.24
CA GLY A 47 -1.99 -2.42 -4.12
C GLY A 47 -1.13 -2.54 -5.36
N LYS A 48 -1.03 -3.72 -5.93
CA LYS A 48 -0.25 -3.94 -7.14
C LYS A 48 -0.82 -3.19 -8.33
N GLU A 49 -2.14 -3.13 -8.44
CA GLU A 49 -2.78 -2.34 -9.48
C GLU A 49 -2.39 -0.88 -9.42
N TYR A 50 -2.39 -0.31 -8.23
CA TYR A 50 -2.03 1.09 -8.07
C TYR A 50 -0.55 1.32 -8.37
N CYS A 51 0.30 0.37 -8.06
CA CYS A 51 1.72 0.46 -8.40
C CYS A 51 1.92 0.52 -9.91
N GLU A 52 1.09 -0.17 -10.67
CA GLU A 52 1.17 -0.14 -12.13
C GLU A 52 0.65 1.18 -12.70
N LYS A 53 -0.33 1.78 -12.04
CA LYS A 53 -0.90 3.04 -12.50
C LYS A 53 0.00 4.23 -12.24
N ASP A 54 0.77 4.20 -11.15
CA ASP A 54 1.55 5.35 -10.72
C ASP A 54 2.84 4.87 -10.07
N LYS A 55 3.96 5.37 -10.56
CA LYS A 55 5.29 4.96 -10.07
C LYS A 55 5.54 5.37 -8.63
N ARG A 56 4.73 6.28 -8.09
CA ARG A 56 4.90 6.73 -6.72
C ARG A 56 4.39 5.73 -5.70
N PHE A 57 3.68 4.68 -6.15
CA PHE A 57 3.21 3.61 -5.28
C PHE A 57 4.19 2.45 -5.32
N ARG A 58 4.50 1.91 -4.16
CA ARG A 58 5.33 0.71 -4.04
C ARG A 58 4.68 -0.21 -3.02
N ILE A 59 4.82 -1.51 -3.24
CA ILE A 59 4.28 -2.49 -2.31
C ILE A 59 5.35 -3.54 -2.02
N TYR A 60 5.48 -3.86 -0.74
CA TYR A 60 6.40 -4.88 -0.28
C TYR A 60 5.62 -5.91 0.50
N GLU A 61 5.97 -7.17 0.33
CA GLU A 61 5.34 -8.25 1.08
C GLU A 61 6.26 -8.70 2.19
N GLN A 62 5.67 -9.01 3.33
CA GLN A 62 6.41 -9.65 4.39
C GLN A 62 5.55 -10.75 5.00
N SER A 63 6.22 -11.72 5.60
CA SER A 63 5.53 -12.83 6.21
C SER A 63 4.75 -12.37 7.43
N ASN A 64 3.55 -12.93 7.61
CA ASN A 64 2.76 -12.65 8.79
C ASN A 64 3.38 -13.22 10.07
N ARG A 65 4.52 -13.87 9.94
CA ARG A 65 5.28 -14.35 11.09
C ARG A 65 6.31 -13.33 11.55
N GLY A 66 6.26 -12.19 10.99
CA GLY A 66 7.13 -11.07 11.10
C GLY A 66 8.24 -11.10 12.13
N VAL A 67 7.87 -11.24 13.37
CA VAL A 67 8.85 -11.17 14.46
C VAL A 67 9.98 -12.16 14.27
N SER A 68 9.63 -13.37 13.90
CA SER A 68 10.63 -14.42 13.75
C SER A 68 11.54 -14.14 12.58
N ALA A 69 11.13 -13.31 11.68
CA ALA A 69 11.96 -12.99 10.54
C ALA A 69 13.11 -12.07 10.92
N ALA A 70 13.01 -11.50 12.06
CA ALA A 70 14.06 -10.59 12.53
C ALA A 70 15.31 -11.40 12.99
#